data_070791845a1b6283c89dea0a2e9f9f8d
#
_entry.id   070791845a1b6283c89dea0a2e9f9f8d
#
_cell.length_a   1.000
_cell.length_b   1.000
_cell.length_c   1.000
_cell.angle_alpha   90.00
_cell.angle_beta   90.00
_cell.angle_gamma   90.00
#
_symmetry.space_group_name_H-M   'P 1'
#
loop_
_entity.id
_entity.type
_entity.pdbx_description
1 polymer ?
#
loop_
_entity_poly.entity_id
_entity_poly.type
_entity_poly.pdbx_seq_one_letter_code
_entity_poly.pdbx_strand_id
1 'polypeptide(L)'
;MPSQSHTTTKIRCLPREEWKPGYITWEITSNDTKDIGESFEISILTKVTVEQSRGVDSKICAFKRDFKLQQSQIFSVPFSKLKALPYRGENIKIALEAVLQKQGFLWDGKKIIHRLDKPIFQRAPKIRDAANLIEPHDVFSFRKNLEVIPLHNQISTLVLGLVGLVVIAVINIIGIHDQFSAEGQQYLMSRVDSDGDGQSPFAAALGASGVAGWVIWTLIKAQLRKYMHLEKRPIAGGLVPGLVCRAGDLFYGKSRIDLKNIKLRIVACNQEKGQRIEGHGSNTRTVSFSNPVQGLLIYEKHIDHIAAGDSVERWFPEEVYFDRIFNNLLPPMMINSTHGLDLYWEIQLIHNELVDQELIGNVHKLKIQDFLEREKNIPKLEIGPIGTLPPKRKT
;
A
#
# COMPACT_ATOMS: atom_id res chain seq x y z
N MET A 1 34.72 -49.38 5.00
CA MET A 1 35.13 -47.97 4.86
C MET A 1 34.34 -47.17 5.90
N PRO A 2 34.97 -46.51 6.86
CA PRO A 2 34.23 -45.70 7.82
C PRO A 2 33.64 -44.51 7.08
N SER A 3 32.31 -44.25 7.24
CA SER A 3 31.60 -43.11 6.73
C SER A 3 32.26 -41.86 7.29
N GLN A 4 32.85 -41.03 6.43
CA GLN A 4 33.33 -39.69 6.83
C GLN A 4 32.11 -38.93 7.40
N SER A 5 32.05 -38.79 8.71
CA SER A 5 31.12 -37.90 9.38
C SER A 5 31.48 -36.48 8.94
N HIS A 6 30.69 -35.92 7.99
CA HIS A 6 30.87 -34.55 7.60
C HIS A 6 30.64 -33.65 8.82
N THR A 7 31.73 -33.08 9.34
CA THR A 7 31.72 -32.07 10.38
C THR A 7 31.00 -30.84 9.84
N THR A 8 29.79 -30.58 10.32
CA THR A 8 28.96 -29.49 9.82
C THR A 8 28.27 -28.72 10.94
N THR A 9 28.38 -27.42 10.88
CA THR A 9 27.56 -26.50 11.68
C THR A 9 26.29 -26.18 10.88
N LYS A 10 25.12 -26.31 11.51
CA LYS A 10 23.81 -26.08 10.87
C LYS A 10 22.98 -25.14 11.74
N ILE A 11 22.14 -24.36 11.07
CA ILE A 11 21.11 -23.54 11.70
C ILE A 11 19.77 -23.89 11.09
N ARG A 12 18.71 -24.03 11.90
CA ARG A 12 17.35 -24.28 11.43
C ARG A 12 16.34 -23.51 12.28
N CYS A 13 15.23 -23.11 11.68
CA CYS A 13 14.06 -22.67 12.44
C CYS A 13 13.33 -23.90 12.98
N LEU A 14 13.01 -23.88 14.26
CA LEU A 14 12.23 -24.98 14.86
C LEU A 14 10.77 -24.95 14.36
N PRO A 15 10.06 -26.09 14.42
CA PRO A 15 8.63 -26.12 14.20
C PRO A 15 7.89 -25.16 15.15
N ARG A 16 6.73 -24.65 14.72
CA ARG A 16 6.00 -23.63 15.48
C ARG A 16 5.57 -24.08 16.86
N GLU A 17 5.28 -25.37 17.01
CA GLU A 17 4.88 -26.02 18.25
C GLU A 17 5.98 -25.97 19.32
N GLU A 18 7.23 -25.87 18.88
CA GLU A 18 8.43 -25.80 19.73
C GLU A 18 8.87 -24.36 20.02
N TRP A 19 8.14 -23.36 19.50
CA TRP A 19 8.48 -21.97 19.75
C TRP A 19 8.09 -21.54 21.16
N LYS A 20 9.01 -20.79 21.78
CA LYS A 20 8.69 -20.08 23.00
C LYS A 20 7.55 -19.08 22.74
N PRO A 21 6.55 -18.98 23.64
CA PRO A 21 5.47 -17.99 23.48
C PRO A 21 5.98 -16.57 23.21
N GLY A 22 5.49 -15.95 22.16
CA GLY A 22 5.92 -14.60 21.75
C GLY A 22 7.25 -14.52 20.98
N TYR A 23 7.85 -15.67 20.62
CA TYR A 23 9.15 -15.72 19.97
C TYR A 23 9.14 -16.68 18.78
N ILE A 24 9.95 -16.38 17.76
CA ILE A 24 10.39 -17.35 16.76
C ILE A 24 11.69 -17.99 17.26
N THR A 25 11.79 -19.31 17.17
CA THR A 25 12.89 -20.07 17.79
C THR A 25 13.74 -20.75 16.72
N TRP A 26 15.04 -20.63 16.86
CA TRP A 26 16.07 -21.19 15.99
C TRP A 26 16.99 -22.08 16.78
N GLU A 27 17.40 -23.18 16.18
CA GLU A 27 18.41 -24.09 16.73
C GLU A 27 19.67 -24.04 15.89
N ILE A 28 20.80 -24.01 16.56
CA ILE A 28 22.13 -24.18 15.97
C ILE A 28 22.71 -25.46 16.52
N THR A 29 23.16 -26.34 15.64
CA THR A 29 23.86 -27.58 15.98
C THR A 29 25.22 -27.61 15.29
N SER A 30 26.28 -28.02 16.00
CA SER A 30 27.59 -28.18 15.43
C SER A 30 28.24 -29.50 15.89
N ASN A 31 28.74 -30.24 14.91
CA ASN A 31 29.59 -31.41 15.15
C ASN A 31 31.05 -31.09 14.81
N ASP A 32 31.37 -29.85 14.51
CA ASP A 32 32.71 -29.42 14.16
C ASP A 32 33.47 -28.96 15.42
N THR A 33 34.40 -29.77 15.87
CA THR A 33 35.20 -29.48 17.07
C THR A 33 36.02 -28.20 16.92
N LYS A 34 36.34 -27.76 15.68
CA LYS A 34 37.07 -26.51 15.41
C LYS A 34 36.20 -25.27 15.57
N ASP A 35 34.90 -25.42 15.50
CA ASP A 35 33.96 -24.32 15.64
C ASP A 35 33.41 -24.20 17.07
N ILE A 36 33.40 -25.31 17.83
CA ILE A 36 32.92 -25.33 19.22
C ILE A 36 33.85 -24.51 20.12
N GLY A 37 33.31 -23.57 20.88
CA GLY A 37 34.01 -22.63 21.73
C GLY A 37 34.44 -21.35 21.05
N GLU A 38 34.42 -21.28 19.72
CA GLU A 38 34.75 -20.10 18.94
C GLU A 38 33.61 -19.05 19.00
N SER A 39 33.99 -17.79 18.74
CA SER A 39 33.05 -16.68 18.73
C SER A 39 32.29 -16.60 17.39
N PHE A 40 31.01 -16.60 17.48
CA PHE A 40 30.10 -16.44 16.36
C PHE A 40 29.14 -15.29 16.58
N GLU A 41 28.69 -14.71 15.49
CA GLU A 41 27.57 -13.77 15.43
C GLU A 41 26.37 -14.46 14.78
N ILE A 42 25.20 -14.37 15.41
CA ILE A 42 23.92 -14.70 14.78
C ILE A 42 23.18 -13.42 14.46
N SER A 43 22.74 -13.27 13.22
CA SER A 43 21.87 -12.19 12.80
C SER A 43 20.62 -12.74 12.10
N ILE A 44 19.46 -12.18 12.44
CA ILE A 44 18.18 -12.48 11.78
C ILE A 44 17.81 -11.28 10.92
N LEU A 45 17.72 -11.54 9.63
CA LEU A 45 17.50 -10.52 8.61
C LEU A 45 16.12 -10.75 7.99
N THR A 46 15.35 -9.69 7.87
CA THR A 46 14.13 -9.69 7.05
C THR A 46 14.49 -9.18 5.65
N LYS A 47 14.23 -9.99 4.64
CA LYS A 47 14.51 -9.66 3.24
C LYS A 47 13.23 -9.63 2.44
N VAL A 48 13.00 -8.53 1.69
CA VAL A 48 11.97 -8.44 0.65
C VAL A 48 12.65 -8.52 -0.70
N THR A 49 12.14 -9.39 -1.56
CA THR A 49 12.59 -9.56 -2.94
C THR A 49 11.42 -9.29 -3.87
N VAL A 50 11.64 -8.50 -4.93
CA VAL A 50 10.68 -8.31 -6.01
C VAL A 50 10.97 -9.34 -7.10
N GLU A 51 10.04 -10.25 -7.37
CA GLU A 51 10.30 -11.44 -8.20
C GLU A 51 10.59 -11.13 -9.67
N GLN A 52 10.10 -10.04 -10.24
CA GLN A 52 10.23 -9.72 -11.67
C GLN A 52 11.30 -8.68 -11.99
N SER A 53 12.15 -8.29 -11.05
CA SER A 53 13.12 -7.23 -11.28
C SER A 53 14.56 -7.63 -10.99
N ARG A 54 15.48 -7.00 -11.70
CA ARG A 54 16.88 -7.04 -11.34
C ARG A 54 17.11 -6.18 -10.10
N GLY A 55 17.01 -6.83 -8.93
CA GLY A 55 17.79 -6.39 -7.79
C GLY A 55 17.36 -5.19 -6.98
N VAL A 56 16.07 -4.84 -6.89
CA VAL A 56 15.64 -3.90 -5.84
C VAL A 56 15.14 -4.69 -4.64
N ASP A 57 16.07 -5.27 -3.92
CA ASP A 57 15.80 -5.99 -2.68
C ASP A 57 15.98 -5.05 -1.49
N SER A 58 15.07 -5.13 -0.53
CA SER A 58 15.22 -4.46 0.77
C SER A 58 15.58 -5.49 1.84
N LYS A 59 16.56 -5.15 2.66
CA LYS A 59 17.06 -6.02 3.75
C LYS A 59 17.23 -5.23 5.03
N ILE A 60 16.71 -5.76 6.14
CA ILE A 60 16.85 -5.15 7.45
C ILE A 60 17.24 -6.18 8.49
N CYS A 61 18.15 -5.82 9.38
CA CYS A 61 18.52 -6.65 10.53
C CYS A 61 17.47 -6.47 11.63
N ALA A 62 16.77 -7.56 11.95
CA ALA A 62 15.78 -7.59 13.03
C ALA A 62 16.41 -7.94 14.39
N PHE A 63 17.48 -8.72 14.37
CA PHE A 63 18.16 -9.19 15.59
C PHE A 63 19.62 -9.49 15.28
N LYS A 64 20.50 -9.19 16.23
CA LYS A 64 21.94 -9.46 16.15
C LYS A 64 22.47 -9.78 17.54
N ARG A 65 23.27 -10.82 17.66
CA ARG A 65 23.89 -11.23 18.92
C ARG A 65 25.17 -12.01 18.71
N ASP A 66 26.20 -11.71 19.52
CA ASP A 66 27.43 -12.46 19.60
C ASP A 66 27.33 -13.53 20.69
N PHE A 67 27.97 -14.67 20.46
CA PHE A 67 27.97 -15.79 21.38
C PHE A 67 29.13 -16.75 21.09
N LYS A 68 29.46 -17.62 22.06
CA LYS A 68 30.37 -18.74 21.86
C LYS A 68 29.58 -19.97 21.43
N LEU A 69 29.99 -20.60 20.33
CA LEU A 69 29.27 -21.75 19.76
C LEU A 69 29.37 -22.96 20.69
N GLN A 70 28.24 -23.56 21.01
CA GLN A 70 28.13 -24.84 21.71
C GLN A 70 27.70 -25.93 20.75
N GLN A 71 27.77 -27.18 21.16
CA GLN A 71 27.36 -28.32 20.36
C GLN A 71 25.88 -28.24 19.95
N SER A 72 25.00 -27.76 20.82
CA SER A 72 23.60 -27.43 20.54
C SER A 72 23.20 -26.16 21.30
N GLN A 73 22.48 -25.25 20.61
CA GLN A 73 22.10 -23.98 21.19
C GLN A 73 20.80 -23.45 20.57
N ILE A 74 19.96 -22.88 21.41
CA ILE A 74 18.67 -22.34 21.00
C ILE A 74 18.67 -20.82 21.12
N PHE A 75 18.20 -20.14 20.08
CA PHE A 75 18.00 -18.70 20.03
C PHE A 75 16.52 -18.36 19.77
N SER A 76 15.99 -17.49 20.59
CA SER A 76 14.61 -17.03 20.47
C SER A 76 14.59 -15.52 20.19
N VAL A 77 13.93 -15.13 19.10
CA VAL A 77 13.80 -13.74 18.67
C VAL A 77 12.36 -13.30 18.90
N PRO A 78 12.13 -12.25 19.70
CA PRO A 78 10.76 -11.80 19.99
C PRO A 78 10.06 -11.28 18.73
N PHE A 79 8.79 -11.58 18.58
CA PHE A 79 7.99 -11.13 17.45
C PHE A 79 7.97 -9.61 17.28
N SER A 80 8.07 -8.86 18.39
CA SER A 80 8.13 -7.39 18.38
C SER A 80 9.37 -6.82 17.65
N LYS A 81 10.41 -7.63 17.44
CA LYS A 81 11.62 -7.24 16.69
C LYS A 81 11.50 -7.54 15.19
N LEU A 82 10.56 -8.40 14.78
CA LEU A 82 10.37 -8.75 13.38
C LEU A 82 9.66 -7.62 12.65
N LYS A 83 10.17 -7.25 11.49
CA LYS A 83 9.54 -6.26 10.60
C LYS A 83 8.54 -6.88 9.64
N ALA A 84 8.72 -8.15 9.31
CA ALA A 84 7.83 -8.92 8.46
C ALA A 84 7.94 -10.41 8.76
N LEU A 85 6.93 -11.15 8.33
CA LEU A 85 6.86 -12.61 8.36
C LEU A 85 7.13 -13.16 6.97
N PRO A 86 7.55 -14.43 6.84
CA PRO A 86 7.68 -15.07 5.54
C PRO A 86 6.36 -15.00 4.76
N TYR A 87 6.45 -14.47 3.55
CA TYR A 87 5.32 -14.24 2.65
C TYR A 87 5.74 -14.52 1.21
N ARG A 88 4.84 -15.09 0.42
CA ARG A 88 5.02 -15.28 -1.00
C ARG A 88 3.76 -14.83 -1.73
N GLY A 89 3.86 -13.70 -2.36
CA GLY A 89 2.79 -13.09 -3.13
C GLY A 89 2.99 -13.22 -4.64
N GLU A 90 2.39 -12.31 -5.37
CA GLU A 90 2.45 -12.25 -6.83
C GLU A 90 3.76 -11.59 -7.30
N ASN A 91 4.12 -10.47 -6.70
CA ASN A 91 5.29 -9.67 -7.07
C ASN A 91 6.36 -9.64 -5.99
N ILE A 92 5.98 -9.94 -4.74
CA ILE A 92 6.85 -9.81 -3.58
C ILE A 92 7.03 -11.13 -2.88
N LYS A 93 8.29 -11.40 -2.49
CA LYS A 93 8.66 -12.48 -1.60
C LYS A 93 9.36 -11.93 -0.38
N ILE A 94 8.86 -12.28 0.81
CA ILE A 94 9.46 -11.92 2.09
C ILE A 94 10.02 -13.17 2.73
N ALA A 95 11.29 -13.13 3.13
CA ALA A 95 11.97 -14.22 3.80
C ALA A 95 12.65 -13.74 5.08
N LEU A 96 12.75 -14.61 6.07
CA LEU A 96 13.64 -14.45 7.20
C LEU A 96 14.92 -15.24 6.94
N GLU A 97 16.07 -14.58 7.00
CA GLU A 97 17.37 -15.21 6.84
C GLU A 97 18.09 -15.20 8.19
N ALA A 98 18.33 -16.38 8.75
CA ALA A 98 19.23 -16.54 9.88
C ALA A 98 20.66 -16.71 9.34
N VAL A 99 21.53 -15.81 9.70
CA VAL A 99 22.93 -15.78 9.27
C VAL A 99 23.80 -16.03 10.49
N LEU A 100 24.57 -17.11 10.44
CA LEU A 100 25.59 -17.44 11.44
C LEU A 100 26.95 -17.15 10.82
N GLN A 101 27.73 -16.27 11.44
CA GLN A 101 29.03 -15.85 10.95
C GLN A 101 30.11 -16.02 12.05
N LYS A 102 31.17 -16.73 11.72
CA LYS A 102 32.32 -16.86 12.62
C LYS A 102 33.08 -15.54 12.67
N GLN A 103 33.34 -15.03 13.88
CA GLN A 103 34.12 -13.81 14.05
C GLN A 103 35.60 -14.14 13.90
N GLY A 104 36.30 -13.44 13.01
CA GLY A 104 37.75 -13.56 12.80
C GLY A 104 38.47 -12.25 13.05
N PHE A 105 39.72 -12.32 13.47
CA PHE A 105 40.54 -11.12 13.80
C PHE A 105 40.90 -10.27 12.57
N LEU A 106 40.98 -10.87 11.37
CA LEU A 106 41.45 -10.18 10.16
C LEU A 106 40.53 -10.40 8.93
N TRP A 107 39.68 -11.42 8.92
CA TRP A 107 38.82 -11.77 7.78
C TRP A 107 37.51 -12.34 8.29
N ASP A 108 36.39 -11.97 7.61
CA ASP A 108 35.11 -12.59 7.87
C ASP A 108 35.20 -14.11 7.65
N GLY A 109 34.96 -14.86 8.72
CA GLY A 109 35.07 -16.31 8.74
C GLY A 109 33.88 -17.00 8.06
N LYS A 110 33.79 -18.31 8.23
CA LYS A 110 32.73 -19.18 7.72
C LYS A 110 31.34 -18.57 7.97
N LYS A 111 30.55 -18.45 6.91
CA LYS A 111 29.17 -17.92 6.94
C LYS A 111 28.18 -19.02 6.58
N ILE A 112 27.20 -19.23 7.45
CA ILE A 112 26.11 -20.20 7.23
C ILE A 112 24.79 -19.44 7.20
N ILE A 113 23.97 -19.69 6.19
CA ILE A 113 22.69 -19.01 6.01
C ILE A 113 21.60 -20.07 6.00
N HIS A 114 20.58 -19.88 6.83
CA HIS A 114 19.32 -20.59 6.73
C HIS A 114 18.21 -19.63 6.35
N ARG A 115 17.50 -19.94 5.28
CA ARG A 115 16.41 -19.10 4.75
C ARG A 115 15.08 -19.73 5.08
N LEU A 116 14.26 -19.02 5.80
CA LEU A 116 12.86 -19.36 6.04
C LEU A 116 12.00 -18.52 5.07
N ASP A 117 11.59 -19.14 3.97
CA ASP A 117 10.80 -18.52 2.90
C ASP A 117 9.40 -19.14 2.75
N LYS A 118 9.13 -20.22 3.47
CA LYS A 118 7.79 -20.80 3.51
C LYS A 118 6.90 -19.99 4.44
N PRO A 119 5.68 -19.68 4.04
CA PRO A 119 4.72 -19.02 4.91
C PRO A 119 4.56 -19.82 6.22
N ILE A 120 4.71 -19.13 7.34
CA ILE A 120 4.54 -19.75 8.68
C ILE A 120 3.05 -20.05 8.92
N PHE A 121 2.17 -19.35 8.19
CA PHE A 121 0.72 -19.46 8.29
C PHE A 121 0.17 -20.28 7.16
N GLN A 122 -0.68 -21.25 7.48
CA GLN A 122 -1.38 -22.07 6.49
C GLN A 122 -2.39 -21.29 5.64
N ARG A 123 -2.74 -20.08 6.07
CA ARG A 123 -3.60 -19.16 5.33
C ARG A 123 -2.75 -18.14 4.60
N ALA A 124 -2.04 -18.56 3.57
CA ALA A 124 -1.69 -17.62 2.53
C ALA A 124 -3.02 -17.11 1.96
N PRO A 125 -3.27 -15.80 1.97
CA PRO A 125 -4.48 -15.27 1.36
C PRO A 125 -4.54 -15.77 -0.08
N LYS A 126 -5.66 -16.42 -0.46
CA LYS A 126 -5.90 -16.74 -1.85
C LYS A 126 -6.01 -15.41 -2.58
N ILE A 127 -5.11 -15.18 -3.52
CA ILE A 127 -4.98 -13.96 -4.33
C ILE A 127 -6.21 -13.78 -5.27
N ARG A 128 -7.41 -14.10 -4.83
CA ARG A 128 -8.58 -13.98 -5.67
C ARG A 128 -9.41 -12.80 -5.21
N ASP A 129 -9.76 -11.95 -6.16
CA ASP A 129 -10.82 -10.95 -6.14
C ASP A 129 -10.50 -9.55 -5.56
N ALA A 130 -9.25 -9.21 -5.27
CA ALA A 130 -8.91 -7.83 -4.93
C ALA A 130 -9.29 -6.87 -6.08
N ALA A 131 -8.98 -7.25 -7.31
CA ALA A 131 -9.29 -6.45 -8.50
C ALA A 131 -10.79 -6.21 -8.70
N ASN A 132 -11.67 -7.09 -8.19
CA ASN A 132 -13.12 -6.95 -8.31
C ASN A 132 -13.75 -6.11 -7.18
N LEU A 133 -13.04 -5.91 -6.08
CA LEU A 133 -13.53 -5.17 -4.93
C LEU A 133 -12.97 -3.76 -4.86
N ILE A 134 -11.78 -3.54 -5.43
CA ILE A 134 -11.15 -2.23 -5.49
C ILE A 134 -11.51 -1.67 -6.86
N GLU A 135 -12.44 -0.74 -6.84
CA GLU A 135 -12.76 0.02 -8.05
C GLU A 135 -11.53 0.84 -8.45
N PRO A 136 -11.21 0.92 -9.76
CA PRO A 136 -10.08 1.71 -10.20
C PRO A 136 -10.27 3.16 -9.76
N HIS A 137 -9.30 3.71 -9.06
CA HIS A 137 -9.33 5.07 -8.50
C HIS A 137 -9.53 6.19 -9.54
N ASP A 138 -9.50 5.89 -10.82
CA ASP A 138 -9.52 6.85 -11.90
C ASP A 138 -10.55 6.60 -13.00
N VAL A 139 -11.74 6.15 -12.64
CA VAL A 139 -12.85 6.13 -13.60
C VAL A 139 -13.48 7.53 -13.71
N PHE A 140 -12.63 8.57 -13.91
CA PHE A 140 -13.13 9.89 -14.25
C PHE A 140 -13.57 9.92 -15.71
N SER A 141 -14.85 9.97 -15.95
CA SER A 141 -15.42 10.24 -17.27
C SER A 141 -15.97 11.65 -17.30
N PHE A 142 -15.31 12.57 -18.03
CA PHE A 142 -15.77 13.96 -18.18
C PHE A 142 -17.23 14.02 -18.58
N ARG A 143 -17.63 13.25 -19.59
CA ARG A 143 -19.01 13.25 -20.11
C ARG A 143 -20.01 12.77 -19.06
N LYS A 144 -19.79 11.60 -18.46
CA LYS A 144 -20.68 11.04 -17.45
C LYS A 144 -20.80 11.94 -16.23
N ASN A 145 -19.69 12.49 -15.73
CA ASN A 145 -19.72 13.43 -14.60
C ASN A 145 -20.44 14.75 -14.97
N LEU A 146 -20.28 15.24 -16.20
CA LEU A 146 -20.98 16.45 -16.66
C LEU A 146 -22.49 16.24 -16.73
N GLU A 147 -22.96 15.07 -17.19
CA GLU A 147 -24.37 14.75 -17.32
C GLU A 147 -25.09 14.64 -15.95
N VAL A 148 -24.38 14.28 -14.89
CA VAL A 148 -24.95 14.06 -13.55
C VAL A 148 -25.10 15.35 -12.75
N ILE A 149 -24.23 16.35 -12.95
CA ILE A 149 -24.27 17.60 -12.16
C ILE A 149 -25.39 18.55 -12.61
N PRO A 150 -25.88 19.45 -11.73
CA PRO A 150 -26.92 20.42 -12.09
C PRO A 150 -26.51 21.31 -13.26
N LEU A 151 -27.49 21.73 -14.06
CA LEU A 151 -27.31 22.47 -15.32
C LEU A 151 -26.45 23.75 -15.15
N HIS A 152 -26.63 24.49 -14.05
CA HIS A 152 -25.80 25.67 -13.77
C HIS A 152 -24.32 25.35 -13.57
N ASN A 153 -24.02 24.19 -12.99
CA ASN A 153 -22.64 23.70 -12.82
C ASN A 153 -22.08 23.17 -14.15
N GLN A 154 -22.92 22.57 -15.02
CA GLN A 154 -22.51 22.21 -16.37
C GLN A 154 -22.07 23.45 -17.15
N ILE A 155 -22.90 24.49 -17.15
CA ILE A 155 -22.60 25.75 -17.83
C ILE A 155 -21.34 26.39 -17.28
N SER A 156 -21.21 26.48 -15.95
CA SER A 156 -20.00 27.06 -15.32
C SER A 156 -18.73 26.29 -15.66
N THR A 157 -18.81 24.96 -15.75
CA THR A 157 -17.68 24.11 -16.14
C THR A 157 -17.29 24.31 -17.60
N LEU A 158 -18.27 24.42 -18.50
CA LEU A 158 -18.03 24.68 -19.92
C LEU A 158 -17.43 26.08 -20.12
N VAL A 159 -17.94 27.09 -19.41
CA VAL A 159 -17.40 28.45 -19.44
C VAL A 159 -15.96 28.48 -18.93
N LEU A 160 -15.64 27.79 -17.83
CA LEU A 160 -14.28 27.66 -17.33
C LEU A 160 -13.35 27.02 -18.38
N GLY A 161 -13.81 25.97 -19.06
CA GLY A 161 -13.08 25.34 -20.15
C GLY A 161 -12.83 26.29 -21.33
N LEU A 162 -13.84 27.04 -21.74
CA LEU A 162 -13.73 28.02 -22.82
C LEU A 162 -12.74 29.15 -22.46
N VAL A 163 -12.86 29.74 -21.27
CA VAL A 163 -11.92 30.74 -20.76
C VAL A 163 -10.51 30.20 -20.76
N GLY A 164 -10.33 28.97 -20.31
CA GLY A 164 -9.03 28.28 -20.32
C GLY A 164 -8.44 28.15 -21.72
N LEU A 165 -9.24 27.76 -22.70
CA LEU A 165 -8.80 27.67 -24.09
C LEU A 165 -8.39 29.04 -24.65
N VAL A 166 -9.14 30.11 -24.33
CA VAL A 166 -8.79 31.48 -24.70
C VAL A 166 -7.46 31.89 -24.10
N VAL A 167 -7.24 31.63 -22.81
CA VAL A 167 -5.97 31.94 -22.14
C VAL A 167 -4.79 31.20 -22.82
N ILE A 168 -4.93 29.93 -23.09
CA ILE A 168 -3.92 29.12 -23.78
C ILE A 168 -3.64 29.69 -25.19
N ALA A 169 -4.71 30.04 -25.93
CA ALA A 169 -4.56 30.63 -27.25
C ALA A 169 -3.80 31.96 -27.20
N VAL A 170 -4.12 32.85 -26.25
CA VAL A 170 -3.44 34.12 -26.06
C VAL A 170 -1.96 33.92 -25.73
N ILE A 171 -1.62 33.04 -24.80
CA ILE A 171 -0.23 32.70 -24.46
C ILE A 171 0.55 32.24 -25.70
N ASN A 172 -0.04 31.38 -26.52
CA ASN A 172 0.64 30.91 -27.73
C ASN A 172 0.75 32.00 -28.81
N ILE A 173 -0.26 32.82 -29.00
CA ILE A 173 -0.21 33.95 -29.92
C ILE A 173 0.92 34.92 -29.52
N ILE A 174 1.03 35.26 -28.25
CA ILE A 174 2.11 36.13 -27.74
C ILE A 174 3.47 35.42 -27.92
N GLY A 175 3.59 34.11 -27.60
CA GLY A 175 4.83 33.36 -27.81
C GLY A 175 5.28 33.31 -29.28
N ILE A 176 4.33 33.20 -30.21
CA ILE A 176 4.59 33.25 -31.65
C ILE A 176 5.02 34.69 -32.04
N HIS A 177 4.28 35.70 -31.57
CA HIS A 177 4.64 37.11 -31.82
C HIS A 177 6.06 37.39 -31.36
N ASP A 178 6.41 37.05 -30.13
CA ASP A 178 7.71 37.32 -29.55
C ASP A 178 8.84 36.55 -30.26
N GLN A 179 8.54 35.36 -30.83
CA GLN A 179 9.49 34.58 -31.61
C GLN A 179 9.92 35.26 -32.91
N PHE A 180 9.00 36.01 -33.55
CA PHE A 180 9.23 36.64 -34.84
C PHE A 180 9.39 38.18 -34.80
N SER A 181 9.13 38.80 -33.64
CA SER A 181 9.25 40.25 -33.48
C SER A 181 10.71 40.72 -33.44
N ALA A 182 10.93 41.98 -33.82
CA ALA A 182 12.22 42.63 -33.68
C ALA A 182 12.60 42.77 -32.20
N GLU A 183 13.90 42.87 -31.95
CA GLU A 183 14.42 43.06 -30.60
C GLU A 183 13.86 44.34 -29.95
N GLY A 184 13.34 44.22 -28.73
CA GLY A 184 12.67 45.34 -28.02
C GLY A 184 11.17 45.51 -28.32
N GLN A 185 10.56 44.66 -29.18
CA GLN A 185 9.13 44.65 -29.49
C GLN A 185 8.42 43.39 -28.92
N GLN A 186 9.13 42.60 -28.15
CA GLN A 186 8.55 41.42 -27.47
C GLN A 186 7.68 41.84 -26.27
N TYR A 187 6.60 41.10 -26.00
CA TYR A 187 5.67 41.36 -24.90
C TYR A 187 6.03 40.61 -23.62
N LEU A 188 6.47 39.39 -23.70
CA LEU A 188 6.73 38.56 -22.53
C LEU A 188 8.17 38.08 -22.42
N MET A 189 8.83 37.75 -23.53
CA MET A 189 10.13 37.10 -23.47
C MET A 189 11.02 37.49 -24.67
N SER A 190 12.25 37.91 -24.39
CA SER A 190 13.27 38.16 -25.43
C SER A 190 13.78 36.83 -25.99
N ARG A 191 14.30 36.83 -27.22
CA ARG A 191 14.97 35.65 -27.81
C ARG A 191 16.39 35.43 -27.28
N VAL A 192 16.93 36.43 -26.64
CA VAL A 192 18.24 36.38 -25.99
C VAL A 192 18.05 36.76 -24.54
N ASP A 193 18.59 35.96 -23.62
CA ASP A 193 18.51 36.29 -22.19
C ASP A 193 19.58 37.31 -21.77
N SER A 194 19.62 37.66 -20.47
CA SER A 194 20.58 38.63 -19.91
C SER A 194 22.05 38.19 -20.04
N ASP A 195 22.28 36.90 -20.21
CA ASP A 195 23.63 36.30 -20.27
C ASP A 195 24.08 36.09 -21.73
N GLY A 196 23.23 36.46 -22.71
CA GLY A 196 23.51 36.36 -24.14
C GLY A 196 23.14 34.98 -24.75
N ASP A 197 22.52 34.10 -23.99
CA ASP A 197 22.10 32.78 -24.47
C ASP A 197 20.79 32.88 -25.26
N GLY A 198 20.72 32.11 -26.35
CA GLY A 198 19.53 32.06 -27.18
C GLY A 198 18.40 31.27 -26.51
N GLN A 199 17.22 31.88 -26.41
CA GLN A 199 16.03 31.25 -25.89
C GLN A 199 14.86 31.30 -26.89
N SER A 200 13.90 30.39 -26.77
CA SER A 200 12.75 30.34 -27.66
C SER A 200 11.47 30.75 -26.92
N PRO A 201 10.96 31.99 -27.17
CA PRO A 201 9.69 32.46 -26.63
C PRO A 201 8.53 31.51 -26.96
N PHE A 202 8.53 30.94 -28.14
CA PHE A 202 7.50 29.94 -28.52
C PHE A 202 7.57 28.65 -27.69
N ALA A 203 8.77 28.12 -27.44
CA ALA A 203 8.92 26.94 -26.60
C ALA A 203 8.49 27.21 -25.13
N ALA A 204 8.82 28.40 -24.61
CA ALA A 204 8.38 28.85 -23.30
C ALA A 204 6.86 29.00 -23.23
N ALA A 205 6.22 29.54 -24.26
CA ALA A 205 4.76 29.66 -24.35
C ALA A 205 4.07 28.30 -24.41
N LEU A 206 4.64 27.32 -25.13
CA LEU A 206 4.14 25.94 -25.12
C LEU A 206 4.24 25.30 -23.72
N GLY A 207 5.37 25.48 -23.05
CA GLY A 207 5.53 25.03 -21.65
C GLY A 207 4.51 25.65 -20.71
N ALA A 208 4.35 26.98 -20.77
CA ALA A 208 3.35 27.71 -19.99
C ALA A 208 1.91 27.26 -20.30
N SER A 209 1.61 27.00 -21.57
CA SER A 209 0.32 26.45 -22.02
C SER A 209 0.07 25.05 -21.47
N GLY A 210 1.09 24.22 -21.40
CA GLY A 210 1.00 22.89 -20.77
C GLY A 210 0.64 22.98 -19.28
N VAL A 211 1.31 23.88 -18.54
CA VAL A 211 1.01 24.14 -17.12
C VAL A 211 -0.40 24.73 -16.96
N ALA A 212 -0.78 25.73 -17.76
CA ALA A 212 -2.12 26.32 -17.73
C ALA A 212 -3.20 25.26 -18.03
N GLY A 213 -2.99 24.43 -19.05
CA GLY A 213 -3.90 23.33 -19.41
C GLY A 213 -4.06 22.34 -18.27
N TRP A 214 -2.98 21.97 -17.61
CA TRP A 214 -3.03 21.07 -16.44
C TRP A 214 -3.81 21.70 -15.28
N VAL A 215 -3.57 22.97 -14.95
CA VAL A 215 -4.29 23.70 -13.90
C VAL A 215 -5.79 23.77 -14.22
N ILE A 216 -6.15 24.17 -15.44
CA ILE A 216 -7.55 24.28 -15.88
C ILE A 216 -8.23 22.92 -15.82
N TRP A 217 -7.56 21.87 -16.32
CA TRP A 217 -8.09 20.51 -16.25
C TRP A 217 -8.31 20.06 -14.80
N THR A 218 -7.39 20.38 -13.89
CA THR A 218 -7.53 20.07 -12.47
C THR A 218 -8.72 20.79 -11.84
N LEU A 219 -8.93 22.08 -12.20
CA LEU A 219 -10.08 22.85 -11.74
C LEU A 219 -11.40 22.30 -12.28
N ILE A 220 -11.46 21.94 -13.56
CA ILE A 220 -12.62 21.29 -14.17
C ILE A 220 -12.93 19.97 -13.48
N LYS A 221 -11.92 19.13 -13.28
CA LYS A 221 -12.03 17.85 -12.57
C LYS A 221 -12.55 18.05 -11.14
N ALA A 222 -12.04 19.05 -10.42
CA ALA A 222 -12.49 19.40 -9.09
C ALA A 222 -13.95 19.92 -9.09
N GLN A 223 -14.32 20.74 -10.06
CA GLN A 223 -15.68 21.25 -10.21
C GLN A 223 -16.68 20.13 -10.49
N LEU A 224 -16.35 19.20 -11.37
CA LEU A 224 -17.18 18.04 -11.71
C LEU A 224 -17.31 17.03 -10.56
N ARG A 225 -16.35 16.99 -9.63
CA ARG A 225 -16.38 16.14 -8.45
C ARG A 225 -17.05 16.78 -7.22
N LYS A 226 -17.46 18.03 -7.30
CA LYS A 226 -18.05 18.78 -6.17
C LYS A 226 -19.53 18.48 -5.88
N TYR A 227 -20.19 17.61 -6.63
CA TYR A 227 -21.59 17.30 -6.40
C TYR A 227 -21.84 16.55 -5.09
N MET A 228 -20.82 15.89 -4.55
CA MET A 228 -20.86 15.32 -3.23
C MET A 228 -19.54 15.56 -2.50
N HIS A 229 -19.62 15.84 -1.21
CA HIS A 229 -18.45 16.03 -0.37
C HIS A 229 -18.56 15.11 0.84
N LEU A 230 -17.70 14.09 0.87
CA LEU A 230 -17.57 13.21 2.02
C LEU A 230 -16.20 13.40 2.65
N GLU A 231 -16.17 13.37 3.97
CA GLU A 231 -14.95 13.38 4.74
C GLU A 231 -14.92 12.17 5.68
N LYS A 232 -13.74 11.56 5.81
CA LYS A 232 -13.54 10.45 6.73
C LYS A 232 -13.50 10.95 8.17
N ARG A 233 -14.24 10.29 9.04
CA ARG A 233 -14.11 10.48 10.50
C ARG A 233 -12.98 9.61 11.03
N PRO A 234 -12.08 10.17 11.84
CA PRO A 234 -11.04 9.38 12.47
C PRO A 234 -11.67 8.40 13.46
N ILE A 235 -11.26 7.13 13.37
CA ILE A 235 -11.63 6.12 14.36
C ILE A 235 -10.82 6.37 15.63
N ALA A 236 -11.49 6.70 16.71
CA ALA A 236 -10.86 6.87 18.02
C ALA A 236 -10.11 5.60 18.42
N GLY A 237 -8.83 5.73 18.76
CA GLY A 237 -7.98 4.57 19.05
C GLY A 237 -7.48 3.80 17.83
N GLY A 238 -7.92 4.11 16.61
CA GLY A 238 -7.59 3.42 15.37
C GLY A 238 -8.33 2.10 15.19
N LEU A 239 -8.07 1.42 14.10
CA LEU A 239 -8.66 0.12 13.80
C LEU A 239 -8.02 -0.95 14.69
N VAL A 240 -8.79 -1.48 15.61
CA VAL A 240 -8.36 -2.52 16.55
C VAL A 240 -9.28 -3.73 16.47
N PRO A 241 -8.80 -4.91 16.86
CA PRO A 241 -9.61 -6.10 16.96
C PRO A 241 -10.81 -5.89 17.91
N GLY A 242 -11.98 -6.41 17.54
CA GLY A 242 -13.23 -6.24 18.28
C GLY A 242 -13.94 -4.91 18.05
N LEU A 243 -13.39 -4.04 17.18
CA LEU A 243 -14.04 -2.77 16.86
C LEU A 243 -15.36 -3.02 16.12
N VAL A 244 -16.41 -2.44 16.65
CA VAL A 244 -17.73 -2.35 16.02
C VAL A 244 -18.15 -0.88 16.03
N CYS A 245 -18.59 -0.38 14.91
CA CYS A 245 -19.13 0.96 14.79
C CYS A 245 -20.21 0.99 13.71
N ARG A 246 -21.07 1.99 13.74
CA ARG A 246 -22.04 2.18 12.63
C ARG A 246 -21.30 2.65 11.39
N ALA A 247 -21.74 2.17 10.22
CA ALA A 247 -21.15 2.56 8.95
C ALA A 247 -21.14 4.09 8.77
N GLY A 248 -22.25 4.76 9.11
CA GLY A 248 -22.36 6.22 9.05
C GLY A 248 -21.48 6.97 10.04
N ASP A 249 -20.89 6.33 11.06
CA ASP A 249 -19.96 6.97 11.98
C ASP A 249 -18.52 7.08 11.42
N LEU A 250 -18.26 6.44 10.27
CA LEU A 250 -16.93 6.41 9.64
C LEU A 250 -16.68 7.60 8.72
N PHE A 251 -17.74 8.32 8.34
CA PHE A 251 -17.67 9.46 7.43
C PHE A 251 -18.78 10.46 7.74
N TYR A 252 -18.69 11.62 7.11
CA TYR A 252 -19.76 12.61 7.10
C TYR A 252 -19.76 13.36 5.78
N GLY A 253 -20.92 13.89 5.42
CA GLY A 253 -21.05 14.70 4.21
C GLY A 253 -22.51 14.91 3.82
N LYS A 254 -22.69 15.83 2.85
CA LYS A 254 -24.00 16.14 2.27
C LYS A 254 -23.94 15.98 0.77
N SER A 255 -24.96 15.39 0.20
CA SER A 255 -25.14 15.40 -1.24
C SER A 255 -25.64 16.78 -1.70
N ARG A 256 -25.09 17.30 -2.80
CA ARG A 256 -25.54 18.54 -3.43
C ARG A 256 -26.56 18.30 -4.54
N ILE A 257 -26.73 17.05 -4.95
CA ILE A 257 -27.66 16.60 -5.98
C ILE A 257 -28.42 15.41 -5.46
N ASP A 258 -29.53 15.08 -6.14
CA ASP A 258 -30.23 13.82 -5.91
C ASP A 258 -29.38 12.66 -6.39
N LEU A 259 -29.07 11.75 -5.47
CA LEU A 259 -28.32 10.54 -5.77
C LEU A 259 -29.30 9.37 -5.91
N LYS A 260 -29.17 8.60 -7.00
CA LYS A 260 -30.00 7.42 -7.27
C LYS A 260 -29.13 6.19 -7.44
N ASN A 261 -29.65 5.04 -7.01
CA ASN A 261 -28.98 3.74 -7.10
C ASN A 261 -27.58 3.78 -6.48
N ILE A 262 -27.50 4.20 -5.21
CA ILE A 262 -26.26 4.36 -4.50
C ILE A 262 -25.85 3.04 -3.88
N LYS A 263 -24.58 2.72 -3.99
CA LYS A 263 -23.96 1.61 -3.29
C LYS A 263 -22.84 2.12 -2.40
N LEU A 264 -22.97 1.92 -1.09
CA LEU A 264 -21.85 2.12 -0.17
C LEU A 264 -21.17 0.79 0.07
N ARG A 265 -19.85 0.77 -0.12
CA ARG A 265 -18.99 -0.37 0.24
C ARG A 265 -17.95 0.05 1.25
N ILE A 266 -17.63 -0.85 2.18
CA ILE A 266 -16.44 -0.79 3.00
C ILE A 266 -15.61 -2.01 2.68
N VAL A 267 -14.43 -1.80 2.14
CA VAL A 267 -13.52 -2.85 1.72
C VAL A 267 -12.19 -2.72 2.46
N ALA A 268 -11.50 -3.82 2.67
CA ALA A 268 -10.12 -3.81 3.12
C ALA A 268 -9.25 -4.59 2.14
N CYS A 269 -7.97 -4.24 2.07
CA CYS A 269 -7.07 -4.80 1.08
C CYS A 269 -5.66 -4.99 1.62
N ASN A 270 -5.08 -6.14 1.34
CA ASN A 270 -3.63 -6.29 1.32
C ASN A 270 -3.10 -5.77 -0.01
N GLN A 271 -2.00 -5.03 0.03
CA GLN A 271 -1.37 -4.41 -1.12
C GLN A 271 0.13 -4.66 -1.11
N GLU A 272 0.64 -5.25 -2.18
CA GLU A 272 2.08 -5.38 -2.37
C GLU A 272 2.65 -4.04 -2.81
N LYS A 273 3.66 -3.54 -2.09
CA LYS A 273 4.42 -2.34 -2.44
C LYS A 273 5.87 -2.68 -2.70
N GLY A 274 6.40 -2.16 -3.80
CA GLY A 274 7.79 -2.41 -4.17
C GLY A 274 8.29 -1.44 -5.22
N GLN A 275 9.56 -1.64 -5.57
CA GLN A 275 10.20 -0.95 -6.69
C GLN A 275 10.78 -1.98 -7.63
N ARG A 276 10.66 -1.73 -8.92
CA ARG A 276 11.28 -2.55 -9.97
C ARG A 276 12.05 -1.67 -10.92
N ILE A 277 13.06 -2.26 -11.55
CA ILE A 277 13.85 -1.60 -12.58
C ILE A 277 13.24 -1.96 -13.93
N GLU A 278 12.81 -0.95 -14.68
CA GLU A 278 12.31 -1.10 -16.05
C GLU A 278 13.34 -0.53 -17.04
N GLY A 279 13.37 -1.11 -18.25
CA GLY A 279 14.28 -0.71 -19.34
C GLY A 279 15.53 -1.57 -19.46
N HIS A 280 16.35 -1.28 -20.48
CA HIS A 280 17.58 -1.98 -20.79
C HIS A 280 18.73 -0.98 -21.03
N GLY A 281 19.95 -1.36 -20.64
CA GLY A 281 21.17 -0.55 -20.87
C GLY A 281 21.12 0.78 -20.10
N SER A 282 21.43 1.87 -20.79
CA SER A 282 21.44 3.22 -20.24
C SER A 282 20.06 3.82 -19.94
N ASN A 283 18.98 3.21 -20.46
CA ASN A 283 17.60 3.68 -20.30
C ASN A 283 16.86 2.95 -19.16
N THR A 284 17.56 2.57 -18.10
CA THR A 284 16.93 1.95 -16.94
C THR A 284 16.34 3.01 -16.01
N ARG A 285 15.10 2.77 -15.53
CA ARG A 285 14.44 3.60 -14.53
C ARG A 285 13.87 2.74 -13.41
N THR A 286 13.88 3.27 -12.20
CA THR A 286 13.22 2.65 -11.06
C THR A 286 11.77 3.10 -11.02
N VAL A 287 10.84 2.14 -11.07
CA VAL A 287 9.39 2.37 -11.01
C VAL A 287 8.84 1.76 -9.73
N SER A 288 8.14 2.57 -8.94
CA SER A 288 7.41 2.09 -7.78
C SER A 288 6.08 1.48 -8.22
N PHE A 289 5.68 0.39 -7.60
CA PHE A 289 4.39 -0.23 -7.80
C PHE A 289 3.65 -0.44 -6.48
N SER A 290 2.32 -0.54 -6.59
CA SER A 290 1.42 -0.75 -5.47
C SER A 290 0.24 -1.56 -5.99
N ASN A 291 0.33 -2.90 -5.85
CA ASN A 291 -0.63 -3.84 -6.42
C ASN A 291 -1.52 -4.46 -5.33
N PRO A 292 -2.84 -4.29 -5.40
CA PRO A 292 -3.75 -5.01 -4.53
C PRO A 292 -3.71 -6.51 -4.86
N VAL A 293 -3.49 -7.33 -3.83
CA VAL A 293 -3.36 -8.78 -4.00
C VAL A 293 -4.47 -9.56 -3.33
N GLN A 294 -5.14 -8.95 -2.37
CA GLN A 294 -6.30 -9.53 -1.71
C GLN A 294 -7.24 -8.43 -1.24
N GLY A 295 -8.51 -8.52 -1.62
CA GLY A 295 -9.57 -7.66 -1.15
C GLY A 295 -10.59 -8.42 -0.30
N LEU A 296 -11.18 -7.73 0.65
CA LEU A 296 -12.20 -8.24 1.55
C LEU A 296 -13.35 -7.23 1.62
N LEU A 297 -14.55 -7.67 1.23
CA LEU A 297 -15.76 -6.88 1.41
C LEU A 297 -16.23 -7.00 2.86
N ILE A 298 -16.25 -5.87 3.58
CA ILE A 298 -16.63 -5.80 4.99
C ILE A 298 -18.09 -5.45 5.14
N TYR A 299 -18.56 -4.50 4.31
CA TYR A 299 -19.94 -4.00 4.34
C TYR A 299 -20.36 -3.56 2.95
N GLU A 300 -21.60 -3.80 2.59
CA GLU A 300 -22.24 -3.27 1.37
C GLU A 300 -23.71 -2.98 1.64
N LYS A 301 -24.18 -1.82 1.19
CA LYS A 301 -25.60 -1.45 1.22
C LYS A 301 -25.98 -0.68 -0.02
N HIS A 302 -27.15 -1.00 -0.55
CA HIS A 302 -27.81 -0.27 -1.62
C HIS A 302 -28.87 0.67 -1.04
N ILE A 303 -28.95 1.87 -1.62
CA ILE A 303 -29.97 2.87 -1.33
C ILE A 303 -30.46 3.40 -2.67
N ASP A 304 -31.79 3.38 -2.84
CA ASP A 304 -32.40 3.78 -4.10
C ASP A 304 -32.29 5.29 -4.35
N HIS A 305 -32.38 6.09 -3.30
CA HIS A 305 -32.37 7.54 -3.44
C HIS A 305 -31.92 8.24 -2.15
N ILE A 306 -31.07 9.25 -2.30
CA ILE A 306 -30.73 10.26 -1.27
C ILE A 306 -30.99 11.63 -1.89
N ALA A 307 -31.84 12.44 -1.26
CA ALA A 307 -32.20 13.75 -1.76
C ALA A 307 -31.05 14.77 -1.63
N ALA A 308 -31.04 15.76 -2.50
CA ALA A 308 -30.11 16.88 -2.41
C ALA A 308 -30.26 17.61 -1.07
N GLY A 309 -29.13 17.85 -0.38
CA GLY A 309 -29.08 18.46 0.95
C GLY A 309 -29.10 17.49 2.13
N ASP A 310 -29.46 16.23 1.89
CA ASP A 310 -29.48 15.22 2.95
C ASP A 310 -28.05 14.84 3.39
N SER A 311 -27.92 14.57 4.68
CA SER A 311 -26.72 13.98 5.27
C SER A 311 -26.59 12.52 4.88
N VAL A 312 -25.51 12.17 4.17
CA VAL A 312 -25.33 10.83 3.62
C VAL A 312 -25.18 9.78 4.71
N GLU A 313 -24.45 10.09 5.81
CA GLU A 313 -24.19 9.15 6.90
C GLU A 313 -25.46 8.61 7.60
N ARG A 314 -26.56 9.34 7.57
CA ARG A 314 -27.83 8.94 8.21
C ARG A 314 -28.45 7.71 7.56
N TRP A 315 -28.14 7.46 6.30
CA TRP A 315 -28.66 6.33 5.53
C TRP A 315 -27.97 5.01 5.84
N PHE A 316 -26.89 5.04 6.64
CA PHE A 316 -26.06 3.89 6.97
C PHE A 316 -25.96 3.63 8.48
N PRO A 317 -27.10 3.31 9.15
CA PRO A 317 -27.15 3.09 10.59
C PRO A 317 -26.59 1.74 11.04
N GLU A 318 -26.33 0.81 10.09
CA GLU A 318 -25.94 -0.56 10.42
C GLU A 318 -24.54 -0.63 11.02
N GLU A 319 -24.35 -1.62 11.90
CA GLU A 319 -23.07 -1.90 12.52
C GLU A 319 -22.15 -2.63 11.57
N VAL A 320 -20.92 -2.15 11.48
CA VAL A 320 -19.80 -2.75 10.73
C VAL A 320 -18.85 -3.42 11.68
N TYR A 321 -18.50 -4.66 11.39
CA TYR A 321 -17.65 -5.50 12.19
C TYR A 321 -16.28 -5.70 11.52
N PHE A 322 -15.26 -5.10 12.10
CA PHE A 322 -13.92 -5.05 11.50
C PHE A 322 -13.04 -6.27 11.78
N ASP A 323 -13.44 -7.19 12.65
CA ASP A 323 -12.64 -8.39 12.95
C ASP A 323 -12.37 -9.27 11.72
N ARG A 324 -13.19 -9.15 10.68
CA ARG A 324 -12.95 -9.84 9.40
C ARG A 324 -11.60 -9.50 8.80
N ILE A 325 -11.12 -8.27 8.93
CA ILE A 325 -9.80 -7.83 8.47
C ILE A 325 -8.73 -8.69 9.13
N PHE A 326 -8.79 -8.78 10.46
CA PHE A 326 -7.79 -9.47 11.26
C PHE A 326 -7.79 -10.98 11.08
N ASN A 327 -8.91 -11.54 10.63
CA ASN A 327 -9.06 -12.98 10.42
C ASN A 327 -8.69 -13.42 9.00
N ASN A 328 -8.74 -12.52 8.01
CA ASN A 328 -8.60 -12.87 6.60
C ASN A 328 -7.41 -12.22 5.91
N LEU A 329 -6.94 -11.06 6.39
CA LEU A 329 -5.85 -10.32 5.80
C LEU A 329 -4.60 -10.38 6.67
N LEU A 330 -3.44 -10.29 6.03
CA LEU A 330 -2.16 -10.23 6.74
C LEU A 330 -1.92 -8.83 7.33
N PRO A 331 -1.22 -8.72 8.47
CA PRO A 331 -0.86 -7.43 9.01
C PRO A 331 0.09 -6.66 8.07
N PRO A 332 0.20 -5.34 8.20
CA PRO A 332 1.22 -4.60 7.49
C PRO A 332 2.61 -5.14 7.80
N MET A 333 3.40 -5.41 6.76
CA MET A 333 4.74 -5.98 6.86
C MET A 333 5.70 -5.18 5.98
N MET A 334 5.87 -3.89 6.33
CA MET A 334 6.75 -2.99 5.61
C MET A 334 8.16 -3.00 6.19
N ILE A 335 9.16 -3.23 5.35
CA ILE A 335 10.57 -3.10 5.73
C ILE A 335 10.99 -1.64 5.76
N ASN A 336 10.56 -0.90 4.76
CA ASN A 336 10.71 0.56 4.65
C ASN A 336 9.43 1.16 4.03
N SER A 337 9.44 2.43 3.69
CA SER A 337 8.27 3.11 3.11
C SER A 337 7.86 2.59 1.73
N THR A 338 8.73 1.85 1.04
CA THR A 338 8.51 1.44 -0.36
C THR A 338 8.38 -0.06 -0.59
N HIS A 339 8.87 -0.91 0.34
CA HIS A 339 8.90 -2.35 0.12
C HIS A 339 8.19 -3.10 1.24
N GLY A 340 7.26 -3.95 0.85
CA GLY A 340 6.56 -4.85 1.75
C GLY A 340 5.10 -5.07 1.39
N LEU A 341 4.33 -5.51 2.37
CA LEU A 341 2.89 -5.71 2.31
C LEU A 341 2.22 -4.66 3.18
N ASP A 342 1.34 -3.88 2.58
CA ASP A 342 0.51 -2.91 3.28
C ASP A 342 -0.89 -3.47 3.53
N LEU A 343 -1.60 -2.87 4.46
CA LEU A 343 -2.99 -3.17 4.76
C LEU A 343 -3.74 -1.87 4.93
N TYR A 344 -4.74 -1.65 4.10
CA TYR A 344 -5.59 -0.49 4.17
C TYR A 344 -7.07 -0.88 4.07
N TRP A 345 -7.92 0.03 4.42
CA TRP A 345 -9.35 -0.07 4.22
C TRP A 345 -9.88 1.21 3.56
N GLU A 346 -11.00 1.09 2.88
CA GLU A 346 -11.53 2.11 2.01
C GLU A 346 -13.04 2.11 2.09
N ILE A 347 -13.63 3.32 2.12
CA ILE A 347 -15.06 3.53 1.95
C ILE A 347 -15.27 4.00 0.53
N GLN A 348 -16.06 3.27 -0.23
CA GLN A 348 -16.43 3.57 -1.61
C GLN A 348 -17.90 3.93 -1.67
N LEU A 349 -18.21 5.11 -2.17
CA LEU A 349 -19.56 5.47 -2.56
C LEU A 349 -19.65 5.41 -4.08
N ILE A 350 -20.52 4.54 -4.58
CA ILE A 350 -20.69 4.26 -6.00
C ILE A 350 -22.07 4.76 -6.42
N HIS A 351 -22.10 5.58 -7.46
CA HIS A 351 -23.30 6.14 -8.04
C HIS A 351 -23.24 5.98 -9.55
N ASN A 352 -24.29 5.39 -10.16
CA ASN A 352 -24.34 5.14 -11.60
C ASN A 352 -23.06 4.51 -12.18
N GLU A 353 -22.54 3.47 -11.52
CA GLU A 353 -21.31 2.77 -11.89
C GLU A 353 -20.03 3.64 -11.80
N LEU A 354 -20.10 4.82 -11.20
CA LEU A 354 -18.96 5.66 -10.91
C LEU A 354 -18.64 5.59 -9.42
N VAL A 355 -17.36 5.54 -9.11
CA VAL A 355 -16.87 5.76 -7.74
C VAL A 355 -16.78 7.27 -7.53
N ASP A 356 -17.73 7.83 -6.81
CA ASP A 356 -17.80 9.27 -6.59
C ASP A 356 -16.76 9.76 -5.61
N GLN A 357 -16.52 8.97 -4.57
CA GLN A 357 -15.54 9.31 -3.56
C GLN A 357 -15.01 8.07 -2.86
N GLU A 358 -13.72 8.08 -2.62
CA GLU A 358 -12.98 7.07 -1.89
C GLU A 358 -12.32 7.68 -0.67
N LEU A 359 -12.59 7.08 0.49
CA LEU A 359 -12.01 7.49 1.75
C LEU A 359 -11.06 6.39 2.25
N ILE A 360 -9.77 6.56 2.00
CA ILE A 360 -8.75 5.58 2.34
C ILE A 360 -8.31 5.72 3.79
N GLY A 361 -8.24 4.62 4.50
CA GLY A 361 -7.71 4.53 5.86
C GLY A 361 -6.65 3.45 5.98
N ASN A 362 -5.61 3.72 6.76
CA ASN A 362 -4.56 2.74 7.02
C ASN A 362 -4.83 2.00 8.33
N VAL A 363 -4.39 0.74 8.40
CA VAL A 363 -4.46 -0.07 9.62
C VAL A 363 -3.15 0.08 10.38
N HIS A 364 -2.97 1.23 11.03
CA HIS A 364 -1.67 1.59 11.64
C HIS A 364 -1.33 0.84 12.93
N LYS A 365 -2.31 0.31 13.63
CA LYS A 365 -2.10 -0.30 14.95
C LYS A 365 -2.00 -1.82 14.95
N LEU A 366 -2.22 -2.47 13.81
CA LEU A 366 -2.08 -3.91 13.71
C LEU A 366 -0.58 -4.29 13.66
N LYS A 367 -0.09 -4.88 14.74
CA LYS A 367 1.29 -5.36 14.81
C LYS A 367 1.34 -6.86 14.50
N ILE A 368 2.48 -7.30 13.97
CA ILE A 368 2.75 -8.74 13.73
C ILE A 368 2.54 -9.56 15.02
N GLN A 369 2.96 -9.04 16.16
CA GLN A 369 2.77 -9.68 17.46
C GLN A 369 1.30 -9.94 17.75
N ASP A 370 0.44 -8.92 17.62
CA ASP A 370 -1.00 -9.02 17.90
C ASP A 370 -1.67 -10.05 16.99
N PHE A 371 -1.24 -10.09 15.72
CA PHE A 371 -1.70 -11.07 14.75
C PHE A 371 -1.32 -12.50 15.15
N LEU A 372 -0.08 -12.73 15.55
CA LEU A 372 0.43 -14.05 15.94
C LEU A 372 -0.19 -14.58 17.23
N GLU A 373 -0.43 -13.70 18.19
CA GLU A 373 -1.06 -14.05 19.46
C GLU A 373 -2.52 -14.42 19.27
N ARG A 374 -3.22 -13.73 18.37
CA ARG A 374 -4.63 -14.00 18.07
C ARG A 374 -4.84 -15.29 17.29
N GLU A 375 -3.97 -15.65 16.37
CA GLU A 375 -4.14 -16.84 15.54
C GLU A 375 -4.23 -18.12 16.38
N LYS A 376 -3.67 -18.14 17.59
CA LYS A 376 -3.82 -19.26 18.54
C LYS A 376 -5.23 -19.39 19.12
N ASN A 377 -5.99 -18.28 19.14
CA ASN A 377 -7.24 -18.16 19.87
C ASN A 377 -8.47 -17.98 18.96
N ILE A 378 -8.30 -17.96 17.64
CA ILE A 378 -9.42 -17.80 16.72
C ILE A 378 -10.06 -19.17 16.45
N PRO A 379 -11.29 -19.42 16.94
CA PRO A 379 -12.09 -20.51 16.40
C PRO A 379 -12.27 -20.23 14.89
N LYS A 380 -12.35 -21.28 14.07
CA LYS A 380 -12.75 -21.15 12.66
C LYS A 380 -14.08 -20.39 12.63
N LEU A 381 -14.02 -19.08 12.42
CA LEU A 381 -15.21 -18.27 12.29
C LEU A 381 -15.82 -18.63 10.94
N GLU A 382 -16.98 -19.25 10.98
CA GLU A 382 -17.85 -19.36 9.82
C GLU A 382 -18.11 -17.94 9.31
N ILE A 383 -17.82 -17.73 8.04
CA ILE A 383 -18.03 -16.43 7.37
C ILE A 383 -19.54 -16.27 7.28
N GLY A 384 -20.12 -15.54 8.23
CA GLY A 384 -21.52 -15.12 8.15
C GLY A 384 -21.76 -14.17 6.98
N PRO A 385 -23.02 -13.90 6.60
CA PRO A 385 -23.36 -12.96 5.55
C PRO A 385 -22.67 -11.60 5.77
N ILE A 386 -22.35 -10.92 4.67
CA ILE A 386 -21.71 -9.61 4.68
C ILE A 386 -22.52 -8.65 5.54
N GLY A 387 -21.87 -7.92 6.45
CA GLY A 387 -22.54 -6.94 7.33
C GLY A 387 -23.20 -7.52 8.58
N THR A 388 -23.20 -8.84 8.78
CA THR A 388 -23.77 -9.43 9.99
C THR A 388 -22.74 -9.56 11.11
N LEU A 389 -23.18 -9.34 12.34
CA LEU A 389 -22.39 -9.66 13.53
C LEU A 389 -22.09 -11.16 13.59
N PRO A 390 -20.91 -11.57 14.07
CA PRO A 390 -20.67 -12.96 14.34
C PRO A 390 -21.71 -13.46 15.38
N PRO A 391 -22.10 -14.74 15.32
CA PRO A 391 -23.01 -15.28 16.30
C PRO A 391 -22.45 -15.03 17.71
N LYS A 392 -23.31 -14.51 18.62
CA LYS A 392 -22.94 -14.30 20.02
C LYS A 392 -22.38 -15.60 20.57
N ARG A 393 -21.16 -15.57 21.10
CA ARG A 393 -20.62 -16.72 21.84
C ARG A 393 -21.62 -17.08 22.92
N LYS A 394 -22.11 -18.31 22.92
CA LYS A 394 -22.75 -18.87 24.11
C LYS A 394 -21.66 -18.97 25.17
N THR A 395 -21.74 -18.11 26.17
CA THR A 395 -20.94 -18.15 27.39
C THR A 395 -21.24 -19.42 28.16
#